data_8a5840402836e647add1e8917c3df3ee
#
_entry.id   8a5840402836e647add1e8917c3df3ee
#
_cell.length_a   1.000
_cell.length_b   1.000
_cell.length_c   1.000
_cell.angle_alpha   90.00
_cell.angle_beta   90.00
_cell.angle_gamma   90.00
#
_symmetry.space_group_name_H-M   'P 1'
#
loop_
_entity.id
_entity.type
_entity.pdbx_description
1 polymer ?
#
loop_
_entity_poly.entity_id
_entity_poly.type
_entity_poly.pdbx_seq_one_letter_code
_entity_poly.pdbx_strand_id
1 'polypeptide(L)'
;MPNQIQVLDPHVADLIAAGEVVERPASVVKELVENAVDASAHTLTVEIQRGGMAMIRVTDDGGGIPADQCQTAFLRHATSKLRTAQDLAAIGTLGFRGEALAAIAAVSRVELFTRTAQCDLGTSLTLEGGQVLSQEPAGCPLGTTLVVRDLFYNTPARLKFMKRDAAEGAAVFALVQKLALSHPGVSFQFIRDGKRELMTPGDGKLSSALYAVLGRDMALGFPPVRGEGEDVTVTGFVSLPACCRGSRTYQHFFVNGRPVKSKLLMAALERAYENQKMVGKFPGCVLQLQVKASQVDVNVHPAKTEVKFLHERQVFDGVYYGVLSALQGETRHPTVTFAPPQPSPQAGSGGEQRPPLQPAQ
;
A
#
# COMPACT_ATOMS: atom_id res chain seq x y z
N MET A 1 37.94 13.31 33.75
CA MET A 1 37.42 14.66 33.46
C MET A 1 35.92 14.51 33.14
N PRO A 2 35.05 15.35 33.62
CA PRO A 2 33.64 15.28 33.21
C PRO A 2 33.55 15.55 31.72
N ASN A 3 32.75 14.74 31.00
CA ASN A 3 32.51 14.92 29.58
C ASN A 3 31.84 16.30 29.38
N GLN A 4 32.48 17.17 28.60
CA GLN A 4 31.87 18.46 28.25
C GLN A 4 30.80 18.26 27.21
N ILE A 5 29.65 18.91 27.40
CA ILE A 5 28.56 18.98 26.41
C ILE A 5 29.05 19.87 25.26
N GLN A 6 29.05 19.35 24.04
CA GLN A 6 29.41 20.08 22.83
C GLN A 6 28.29 20.00 21.80
N VAL A 7 28.14 21.04 20.99
CA VAL A 7 27.28 21.02 19.82
C VAL A 7 27.92 20.12 18.76
N LEU A 8 27.18 19.17 18.23
CA LEU A 8 27.66 18.25 17.19
C LEU A 8 27.92 18.99 15.87
N ASP A 9 28.90 18.50 15.13
CA ASP A 9 29.06 18.87 13.74
C ASP A 9 27.75 18.62 12.98
N PRO A 10 27.30 19.53 12.09
CA PRO A 10 26.04 19.38 11.36
C PRO A 10 25.93 18.04 10.59
N HIS A 11 27.03 17.60 9.96
CA HIS A 11 27.04 16.33 9.25
C HIS A 11 26.84 15.13 10.18
N VAL A 12 27.47 15.15 11.37
CA VAL A 12 27.28 14.10 12.39
C VAL A 12 25.84 14.11 12.92
N ALA A 13 25.30 15.31 13.17
CA ALA A 13 23.91 15.47 13.59
C ALA A 13 22.93 14.92 12.53
N ASP A 14 23.26 15.14 11.23
CA ASP A 14 22.48 14.61 10.11
C ASP A 14 22.51 13.09 10.04
N LEU A 15 23.65 12.46 10.26
CA LEU A 15 23.77 11.00 10.29
C LEU A 15 23.00 10.37 11.47
N ILE A 16 23.01 11.02 12.64
CA ILE A 16 22.25 10.56 13.80
C ILE A 16 20.75 10.63 13.52
N ALA A 17 20.26 11.79 13.07
CA ALA A 17 18.84 11.98 12.79
C ALA A 17 18.36 11.12 11.59
N ALA A 18 19.20 10.96 10.55
CA ALA A 18 18.93 10.00 9.48
C ALA A 18 18.72 8.59 10.03
N GLY A 19 19.41 8.28 11.12
CA GLY A 19 19.28 7.04 11.84
C GLY A 19 17.91 6.73 12.41
N GLU A 20 17.17 7.74 12.78
CA GLU A 20 15.83 7.60 13.35
C GLU A 20 14.75 7.48 12.26
N VAL A 21 15.00 8.03 11.08
CA VAL A 21 14.07 8.05 9.94
C VAL A 21 14.30 6.87 9.00
N VAL A 22 15.56 6.59 8.66
CA VAL A 22 15.97 5.57 7.70
C VAL A 22 16.62 4.40 8.43
N GLU A 23 15.81 3.43 8.82
CA GLU A 23 16.30 2.22 9.52
C GLU A 23 16.76 1.14 8.55
N ARG A 24 16.09 1.01 7.38
CA ARG A 24 16.27 -0.07 6.41
C ARG A 24 15.71 0.32 5.03
N PRO A 25 15.99 -0.47 3.95
CA PRO A 25 15.46 -0.19 2.61
C PRO A 25 13.95 0.03 2.55
N ALA A 26 13.17 -0.74 3.30
CA ALA A 26 11.71 -0.58 3.35
C ALA A 26 11.28 0.80 3.92
N SER A 27 12.06 1.41 4.82
CA SER A 27 11.78 2.77 5.32
C SER A 27 11.95 3.81 4.21
N VAL A 28 13.00 3.68 3.39
CA VAL A 28 13.24 4.55 2.22
C VAL A 28 12.08 4.43 1.23
N VAL A 29 11.74 3.20 0.83
CA VAL A 29 10.64 2.95 -0.12
C VAL A 29 9.32 3.51 0.41
N LYS A 30 9.04 3.36 1.70
CA LYS A 30 7.84 3.91 2.33
C LYS A 30 7.75 5.41 2.13
N GLU A 31 8.77 6.15 2.51
CA GLU A 31 8.78 7.61 2.43
C GLU A 31 8.68 8.10 0.98
N LEU A 32 9.39 7.47 0.03
CA LEU A 32 9.34 7.86 -1.38
C LEU A 32 7.98 7.59 -2.00
N VAL A 33 7.36 6.43 -1.71
CA VAL A 33 6.02 6.09 -2.20
C VAL A 33 4.96 7.00 -1.59
N GLU A 34 5.02 7.29 -0.28
CA GLU A 34 4.10 8.23 0.36
C GLU A 34 4.21 9.64 -0.24
N ASN A 35 5.42 10.09 -0.60
CA ASN A 35 5.61 11.36 -1.29
C ASN A 35 5.00 11.36 -2.69
N ALA A 36 5.13 10.26 -3.45
CA ALA A 36 4.53 10.13 -4.78
C ALA A 36 2.98 10.14 -4.71
N VAL A 37 2.39 9.42 -3.75
CA VAL A 37 0.94 9.44 -3.51
C VAL A 37 0.46 10.84 -3.13
N ASP A 38 1.18 11.53 -2.24
CA ASP A 38 0.87 12.91 -1.85
C ASP A 38 1.02 13.91 -3.03
N ALA A 39 1.88 13.60 -4.02
CA ALA A 39 2.01 14.34 -5.27
C ALA A 39 0.92 13.98 -6.31
N SER A 40 -0.11 13.24 -5.90
CA SER A 40 -1.23 12.80 -6.74
C SER A 40 -0.81 11.91 -7.92
N ALA A 41 0.19 11.05 -7.73
CA ALA A 41 0.58 10.07 -8.73
C ALA A 41 -0.54 9.04 -8.99
N HIS A 42 -0.73 8.70 -10.26
CA HIS A 42 -1.63 7.64 -10.70
C HIS A 42 -0.88 6.34 -11.02
N THR A 43 0.38 6.46 -11.40
CA THR A 43 1.25 5.33 -11.72
C THR A 43 2.55 5.45 -10.93
N LEU A 44 2.94 4.35 -10.30
CA LEU A 44 4.09 4.31 -9.42
C LEU A 44 4.87 3.02 -9.64
N THR A 45 6.16 3.16 -10.00
CA THR A 45 7.07 2.03 -10.16
C THR A 45 8.13 2.06 -9.06
N VAL A 46 8.24 0.96 -8.34
CA VAL A 46 9.30 0.72 -7.34
C VAL A 46 10.20 -0.38 -7.87
N GLU A 47 11.47 -0.07 -8.04
CA GLU A 47 12.49 -1.05 -8.41
C GLU A 47 13.59 -1.11 -7.37
N ILE A 48 14.03 -2.32 -7.01
CA ILE A 48 15.12 -2.54 -6.07
C ILE A 48 16.13 -3.55 -6.61
N GLN A 49 17.39 -3.37 -6.20
CA GLN A 49 18.46 -4.33 -6.44
C GLN A 49 19.15 -4.69 -5.12
N ARG A 50 19.51 -5.97 -4.97
CA ARG A 50 20.14 -6.50 -3.77
C ARG A 50 19.38 -6.10 -2.48
N GLY A 51 18.06 -6.36 -2.48
CA GLY A 51 17.20 -6.04 -1.35
C GLY A 51 16.99 -4.55 -1.09
N GLY A 52 17.40 -3.67 -2.02
CA GLY A 52 17.36 -2.22 -1.88
C GLY A 52 18.65 -1.61 -1.31
N MET A 53 19.68 -2.41 -1.07
CA MET A 53 20.97 -1.92 -0.57
C MET A 53 21.83 -1.31 -1.70
N ALA A 54 21.83 -1.92 -2.89
CA ALA A 54 22.56 -1.41 -4.04
C ALA A 54 21.79 -0.29 -4.76
N MET A 55 20.47 -0.49 -4.94
CA MET A 55 19.63 0.50 -5.62
C MET A 55 18.18 0.39 -5.15
N ILE A 56 17.56 1.56 -4.94
CA ILE A 56 16.12 1.77 -4.85
C ILE A 56 15.78 2.84 -5.87
N ARG A 57 14.86 2.55 -6.81
CA ARG A 57 14.32 3.53 -7.75
C ARG A 57 12.83 3.60 -7.58
N VAL A 58 12.32 4.81 -7.36
CA VAL A 58 10.89 5.10 -7.32
C VAL A 58 10.59 6.12 -8.41
N THR A 59 9.70 5.76 -9.31
CA THR A 59 9.24 6.61 -10.41
C THR A 59 7.75 6.80 -10.31
N ASP A 60 7.30 8.05 -10.38
CA ASP A 60 5.90 8.45 -10.37
C ASP A 60 5.56 9.41 -11.51
N ASP A 61 4.28 9.52 -11.83
CA ASP A 61 3.70 10.46 -12.78
C ASP A 61 2.96 11.63 -12.09
N GLY A 62 3.33 11.95 -10.85
CA GLY A 62 2.72 13.02 -10.06
C GLY A 62 3.08 14.43 -10.53
N GLY A 63 2.84 15.43 -9.69
CA GLY A 63 3.01 16.84 -10.03
C GLY A 63 4.44 17.29 -10.32
N GLY A 64 5.46 16.50 -9.98
CA GLY A 64 6.87 16.87 -10.09
C GLY A 64 7.30 17.92 -9.05
N ILE A 65 8.58 18.31 -9.11
CA ILE A 65 9.19 19.32 -8.24
C ILE A 65 9.72 20.45 -9.12
N PRO A 66 9.37 21.72 -8.88
CA PRO A 66 9.94 22.87 -9.60
C PRO A 66 11.46 22.94 -9.46
N ALA A 67 12.17 23.36 -10.51
CA ALA A 67 13.64 23.38 -10.55
C ALA A 67 14.28 24.18 -9.39
N ASP A 68 13.68 25.31 -9.04
CA ASP A 68 14.10 26.19 -7.94
C ASP A 68 13.86 25.57 -6.54
N GLN A 69 13.04 24.52 -6.44
CA GLN A 69 12.71 23.83 -5.20
C GLN A 69 13.45 22.49 -5.04
N CYS A 70 14.13 22.00 -6.09
CA CYS A 70 14.78 20.68 -6.05
C CYS A 70 15.81 20.56 -4.91
N GLN A 71 16.70 21.54 -4.72
CA GLN A 71 17.64 21.53 -3.62
C GLN A 71 16.97 21.72 -2.26
N THR A 72 15.99 22.62 -2.19
CA THR A 72 15.22 22.87 -0.96
C THR A 72 14.50 21.62 -0.44
N ALA A 73 14.04 20.76 -1.36
CA ALA A 73 13.37 19.50 -0.99
C ALA A 73 14.26 18.54 -0.16
N PHE A 74 15.59 18.68 -0.26
CA PHE A 74 16.56 17.90 0.51
C PHE A 74 17.09 18.60 1.76
N LEU A 75 16.57 19.79 2.09
CA LEU A 75 16.90 20.46 3.34
C LEU A 75 16.02 19.89 4.48
N ARG A 76 16.57 19.92 5.69
CA ARG A 76 15.80 19.57 6.89
C ARG A 76 14.67 20.56 7.13
N HIS A 77 13.53 20.05 7.61
CA HIS A 77 12.34 20.85 7.91
C HIS A 77 11.75 21.55 6.69
N ALA A 78 12.14 21.16 5.48
CA ALA A 78 11.55 21.63 4.24
C ALA A 78 10.34 20.77 3.87
N THR A 79 9.15 21.35 3.86
CA THR A 79 7.91 20.68 3.49
C THR A 79 6.94 21.64 2.80
N SER A 80 6.28 21.15 1.77
CA SER A 80 5.16 21.85 1.12
C SER A 80 3.81 21.56 1.79
N LYS A 81 3.78 20.63 2.77
CA LYS A 81 2.55 20.00 3.30
C LYS A 81 2.03 20.66 4.57
N LEU A 82 2.88 21.36 5.33
CA LEU A 82 2.52 22.08 6.56
C LEU A 82 3.08 23.49 6.52
N ARG A 83 2.27 24.47 6.89
CA ARG A 83 2.68 25.89 6.99
C ARG A 83 2.39 26.48 8.36
N THR A 84 1.42 25.94 9.06
CA THR A 84 0.97 26.48 10.37
C THR A 84 0.88 25.39 11.43
N ALA A 85 0.89 25.79 12.70
CA ALA A 85 0.67 24.87 13.82
C ALA A 85 -0.75 24.22 13.79
N GLN A 86 -1.71 24.87 13.14
CA GLN A 86 -3.06 24.35 12.98
C GLN A 86 -3.11 23.17 11.99
N ASP A 87 -2.25 23.18 10.96
CA ASP A 87 -2.14 22.08 10.00
C ASP A 87 -1.69 20.76 10.67
N LEU A 88 -0.95 20.88 11.79
CA LEU A 88 -0.54 19.72 12.62
C LEU A 88 -1.73 18.99 13.27
N ALA A 89 -2.84 19.69 13.53
CA ALA A 89 -4.05 19.09 14.11
C ALA A 89 -4.93 18.38 13.05
N ALA A 90 -4.76 18.73 11.75
CA ALA A 90 -5.60 18.25 10.66
C ALA A 90 -4.77 17.57 9.55
N ILE A 91 -3.78 16.73 9.93
CA ILE A 91 -2.85 16.10 8.98
C ILE A 91 -3.60 15.19 8.01
N GLY A 92 -3.85 15.68 6.78
CA GLY A 92 -4.44 14.92 5.68
C GLY A 92 -3.43 14.17 4.81
N THR A 93 -2.13 14.55 4.84
CA THR A 93 -1.06 13.97 4.05
C THR A 93 -0.38 12.79 4.73
N LEU A 94 0.14 11.83 3.97
CA LEU A 94 0.85 10.67 4.50
C LEU A 94 2.20 11.06 5.13
N GLY A 95 2.98 11.92 4.45
CA GLY A 95 4.23 12.51 4.95
C GLY A 95 4.03 13.97 5.36
N PHE A 96 4.73 14.46 6.41
CA PHE A 96 4.60 15.86 6.87
C PHE A 96 5.84 16.45 7.54
N ARG A 97 6.83 15.62 7.95
CA ARG A 97 7.96 16.08 8.78
C ARG A 97 9.01 16.89 8.04
N GLY A 98 9.09 16.81 6.69
CA GLY A 98 10.11 17.50 5.90
C GLY A 98 11.55 17.06 6.20
N GLU A 99 11.74 15.81 6.61
CA GLU A 99 13.06 15.29 7.01
C GLU A 99 13.46 14.05 6.20
N ALA A 100 12.50 13.38 5.53
CA ALA A 100 12.74 12.08 4.93
C ALA A 100 13.77 12.14 3.78
N LEU A 101 13.63 13.08 2.84
CA LEU A 101 14.57 13.22 1.73
C LEU A 101 15.97 13.62 2.20
N ALA A 102 16.08 14.54 3.16
CA ALA A 102 17.34 14.92 3.77
C ALA A 102 18.03 13.73 4.47
N ALA A 103 17.25 12.95 5.23
CA ALA A 103 17.73 11.74 5.92
C ALA A 103 18.21 10.66 4.94
N ILE A 104 17.47 10.43 3.84
CA ILE A 104 17.86 9.48 2.79
C ILE A 104 19.16 9.93 2.12
N ALA A 105 19.26 11.20 1.72
CA ALA A 105 20.42 11.76 1.05
C ALA A 105 21.68 11.71 1.94
N ALA A 106 21.54 11.94 3.26
CA ALA A 106 22.65 11.91 4.20
C ALA A 106 23.35 10.54 4.28
N VAL A 107 22.64 9.43 4.00
CA VAL A 107 23.16 8.06 4.13
C VAL A 107 23.28 7.30 2.80
N SER A 108 23.16 7.99 1.67
CA SER A 108 23.18 7.37 0.35
C SER A 108 23.67 8.32 -0.73
N ARG A 109 23.76 7.82 -1.98
CA ARG A 109 23.89 8.60 -3.20
C ARG A 109 22.53 8.71 -3.86
N VAL A 110 22.09 9.93 -4.16
CA VAL A 110 20.75 10.19 -4.69
C VAL A 110 20.85 10.88 -6.04
N GLU A 111 20.08 10.37 -7.00
CA GLU A 111 19.81 11.02 -8.28
C GLU A 111 18.31 11.33 -8.34
N LEU A 112 17.95 12.59 -8.54
CA LEU A 112 16.59 13.07 -8.77
C LEU A 112 16.44 13.48 -10.21
N PHE A 113 15.39 13.00 -10.87
CA PHE A 113 14.90 13.51 -12.15
C PHE A 113 13.45 13.92 -11.97
N THR A 114 13.13 15.17 -12.26
CA THR A 114 11.75 15.65 -12.03
C THR A 114 11.35 16.72 -13.05
N ARG A 115 10.08 16.72 -13.42
CA ARG A 115 9.49 17.73 -14.31
C ARG A 115 8.06 18.02 -13.90
N THR A 116 7.72 19.30 -13.86
CA THR A 116 6.34 19.76 -13.66
C THR A 116 5.63 19.97 -15.01
N ALA A 117 4.30 19.98 -14.98
CA ALA A 117 3.50 20.18 -16.19
C ALA A 117 3.71 21.56 -16.87
N GLN A 118 4.20 22.55 -16.13
CA GLN A 118 4.45 23.92 -16.61
C GLN A 118 5.79 24.08 -17.31
N CYS A 119 6.67 23.08 -17.25
CA CYS A 119 8.03 23.14 -17.78
C CYS A 119 8.22 22.12 -18.91
N ASP A 120 8.82 22.56 -20.03
CA ASP A 120 9.16 21.69 -21.15
C ASP A 120 10.38 20.80 -20.84
N LEU A 121 11.34 21.34 -20.08
CA LEU A 121 12.50 20.62 -19.58
C LEU A 121 12.37 20.33 -18.10
N GLY A 122 12.80 19.16 -17.70
CA GLY A 122 12.94 18.78 -16.30
C GLY A 122 14.29 19.17 -15.72
N THR A 123 14.52 18.72 -14.50
CA THR A 123 15.74 18.96 -13.74
C THR A 123 16.32 17.62 -13.26
N SER A 124 17.63 17.49 -13.40
CA SER A 124 18.45 16.45 -12.76
C SER A 124 19.19 17.06 -11.59
N LEU A 125 19.18 16.39 -10.43
CA LEU A 125 19.93 16.77 -9.24
C LEU A 125 20.62 15.54 -8.69
N THR A 126 21.94 15.69 -8.44
CA THR A 126 22.76 14.61 -7.86
C THR A 126 23.29 15.03 -6.49
N LEU A 127 23.13 14.13 -5.51
CA LEU A 127 23.62 14.32 -4.14
C LEU A 127 24.44 13.10 -3.68
N GLU A 128 25.44 13.37 -2.85
CA GLU A 128 26.19 12.34 -2.12
C GLU A 128 26.37 12.76 -0.66
N GLY A 129 25.95 11.90 0.28
CA GLY A 129 26.04 12.17 1.71
C GLY A 129 25.34 13.45 2.16
N GLY A 130 24.25 13.83 1.47
CA GLY A 130 23.47 15.05 1.72
C GLY A 130 24.02 16.31 1.04
N GLN A 131 25.17 16.23 0.36
CA GLN A 131 25.74 17.37 -0.37
C GLN A 131 25.33 17.33 -1.84
N VAL A 132 24.91 18.48 -2.36
CA VAL A 132 24.58 18.65 -3.78
C VAL A 132 25.89 18.68 -4.59
N LEU A 133 25.99 17.77 -5.57
CA LEU A 133 27.12 17.70 -6.50
C LEU A 133 26.84 18.47 -7.80
N SER A 134 25.63 18.31 -8.35
CA SER A 134 25.21 18.99 -9.58
C SER A 134 23.69 19.18 -9.64
N GLN A 135 23.28 20.23 -10.33
CA GLN A 135 21.90 20.44 -10.74
C GLN A 135 21.88 20.96 -12.19
N GLU A 136 21.23 20.23 -13.08
CA GLU A 136 21.27 20.51 -14.51
C GLU A 136 19.88 20.34 -15.14
N PRO A 137 19.55 21.04 -16.23
CA PRO A 137 18.38 20.74 -17.03
C PRO A 137 18.47 19.33 -17.60
N ALA A 138 17.38 18.58 -17.57
CA ALA A 138 17.32 17.20 -18.06
C ALA A 138 16.02 16.89 -18.78
N GLY A 139 16.11 16.10 -19.85
CA GLY A 139 14.93 15.52 -20.50
C GLY A 139 14.38 14.38 -19.67
N CYS A 140 13.21 14.56 -19.05
CA CYS A 140 12.53 13.51 -18.31
C CYS A 140 11.01 13.64 -18.45
N PRO A 141 10.23 12.56 -18.24
CA PRO A 141 8.77 12.61 -18.24
C PRO A 141 8.23 13.48 -17.11
N LEU A 142 6.94 13.83 -17.18
CA LEU A 142 6.21 14.46 -16.09
C LEU A 142 6.25 13.56 -14.84
N GLY A 143 6.41 14.16 -13.66
CA GLY A 143 6.50 13.46 -12.40
C GLY A 143 7.90 13.45 -11.82
N THR A 144 8.22 12.45 -11.00
CA THR A 144 9.49 12.37 -10.31
C THR A 144 10.08 10.94 -10.39
N THR A 145 11.37 10.87 -10.63
CA THR A 145 12.18 9.64 -10.45
C THR A 145 13.27 9.93 -9.44
N LEU A 146 13.25 9.17 -8.35
CA LEU A 146 14.30 9.16 -7.33
C LEU A 146 15.05 7.84 -7.39
N VAL A 147 16.37 7.92 -7.54
CA VAL A 147 17.28 6.76 -7.50
C VAL A 147 18.18 6.92 -6.29
N VAL A 148 18.10 5.99 -5.36
CA VAL A 148 18.92 5.92 -4.14
C VAL A 148 19.87 4.75 -4.32
N ARG A 149 21.17 5.04 -4.29
CA ARG A 149 22.24 4.04 -4.47
C ARG A 149 23.10 3.92 -3.21
N ASP A 150 23.67 2.75 -3.02
CA ASP A 150 24.66 2.46 -1.99
C ASP A 150 24.20 2.88 -0.59
N LEU A 151 22.97 2.46 -0.23
CA LEU A 151 22.37 2.81 1.05
C LEU A 151 23.28 2.42 2.21
N PHE A 152 23.53 3.37 3.13
CA PHE A 152 24.43 3.24 4.30
C PHE A 152 25.93 3.12 3.97
N TYR A 153 26.38 3.52 2.78
CA TYR A 153 27.79 3.44 2.39
C TYR A 153 28.73 4.16 3.38
N ASN A 154 28.27 5.26 3.98
CA ASN A 154 29.00 6.08 4.95
C ASN A 154 28.65 5.76 6.41
N THR A 155 27.81 4.76 6.67
CA THR A 155 27.39 4.33 8.01
C THR A 155 27.60 2.82 8.21
N PRO A 156 28.88 2.35 8.28
CA PRO A 156 29.20 0.91 8.29
C PRO A 156 28.64 0.17 9.51
N ALA A 157 28.44 0.86 10.63
CA ALA A 157 27.79 0.27 11.81
C ALA A 157 26.36 -0.18 11.48
N ARG A 158 25.64 0.61 10.66
CA ARG A 158 24.26 0.31 10.26
C ARG A 158 24.20 -0.84 9.26
N LEU A 159 25.14 -0.92 8.31
CA LEU A 159 25.26 -2.06 7.39
C LEU A 159 25.32 -3.41 8.12
N LYS A 160 25.99 -3.47 9.29
CA LYS A 160 26.08 -4.70 10.09
C LYS A 160 24.74 -5.19 10.66
N PHE A 161 23.77 -4.31 10.80
CA PHE A 161 22.42 -4.66 11.28
C PHE A 161 21.45 -5.02 10.17
N MET A 162 21.86 -4.86 8.90
CA MET A 162 21.00 -5.26 7.77
C MET A 162 20.92 -6.77 7.68
N LYS A 163 19.71 -7.25 7.32
CA LYS A 163 19.51 -8.65 7.02
C LYS A 163 20.07 -9.01 5.64
N ARG A 164 20.01 -10.28 5.28
CA ARG A 164 20.35 -10.72 3.92
C ARG A 164 19.48 -10.05 2.88
N ASP A 165 20.00 -9.79 1.68
CA ASP A 165 19.33 -9.11 0.57
C ASP A 165 17.92 -9.65 0.30
N ALA A 166 17.76 -10.99 0.33
CA ALA A 166 16.47 -11.63 0.15
C ALA A 166 15.43 -11.25 1.24
N ALA A 167 15.88 -11.10 2.50
CA ALA A 167 14.98 -10.74 3.60
C ALA A 167 14.62 -9.25 3.57
N GLU A 168 15.57 -8.36 3.20
CA GLU A 168 15.27 -6.94 3.00
C GLU A 168 14.34 -6.75 1.80
N GLY A 169 14.60 -7.43 0.68
CA GLY A 169 13.73 -7.39 -0.49
C GLY A 169 12.32 -7.90 -0.23
N ALA A 170 12.18 -8.95 0.60
CA ALA A 170 10.86 -9.44 1.03
C ALA A 170 10.12 -8.42 1.92
N ALA A 171 10.85 -7.68 2.78
CA ALA A 171 10.26 -6.61 3.59
C ALA A 171 9.77 -5.44 2.74
N VAL A 172 10.54 -5.03 1.71
CA VAL A 172 10.14 -4.02 0.73
C VAL A 172 8.90 -4.49 -0.03
N PHE A 173 8.89 -5.72 -0.53
CA PHE A 173 7.77 -6.29 -1.27
C PHE A 173 6.48 -6.27 -0.45
N ALA A 174 6.54 -6.76 0.80
CA ALA A 174 5.39 -6.74 1.72
C ALA A 174 4.87 -5.33 2.00
N LEU A 175 5.76 -4.34 2.08
CA LEU A 175 5.39 -2.94 2.21
C LEU A 175 4.65 -2.43 0.95
N VAL A 176 5.20 -2.68 -0.25
CA VAL A 176 4.58 -2.24 -1.51
C VAL A 176 3.21 -2.89 -1.69
N GLN A 177 3.07 -4.19 -1.39
CA GLN A 177 1.75 -4.86 -1.39
C GLN A 177 0.75 -4.15 -0.47
N LYS A 178 1.18 -3.78 0.74
CA LYS A 178 0.34 -3.07 1.71
C LYS A 178 -0.06 -1.68 1.22
N LEU A 179 0.86 -0.93 0.61
CA LEU A 179 0.58 0.39 0.03
C LEU A 179 -0.37 0.30 -1.17
N ALA A 180 -0.20 -0.71 -2.03
CA ALA A 180 -1.11 -0.97 -3.14
C ALA A 180 -2.54 -1.29 -2.69
N LEU A 181 -2.71 -2.03 -1.58
CA LEU A 181 -4.01 -2.30 -0.98
C LEU A 181 -4.63 -1.06 -0.30
N SER A 182 -3.82 -0.13 0.20
CA SER A 182 -4.32 1.12 0.79
C SER A 182 -4.72 2.16 -0.25
N HIS A 183 -4.13 2.10 -1.46
CA HIS A 183 -4.34 3.07 -2.53
C HIS A 183 -4.75 2.37 -3.84
N PRO A 184 -5.94 1.75 -3.90
CA PRO A 184 -6.36 1.00 -5.09
C PRO A 184 -6.55 1.87 -6.35
N GLY A 185 -6.61 3.20 -6.20
CA GLY A 185 -6.64 4.17 -7.31
C GLY A 185 -5.29 4.46 -7.93
N VAL A 186 -4.20 3.93 -7.35
CA VAL A 186 -2.85 4.06 -7.89
C VAL A 186 -2.39 2.74 -8.50
N SER A 187 -1.86 2.77 -9.72
CA SER A 187 -1.22 1.61 -10.35
C SER A 187 0.18 1.43 -9.78
N PHE A 188 0.41 0.34 -9.07
CA PHE A 188 1.72 -0.02 -8.52
C PHE A 188 2.40 -1.06 -9.39
N GLN A 189 3.66 -0.84 -9.72
CA GLN A 189 4.55 -1.84 -10.28
C GLN A 189 5.74 -2.04 -9.34
N PHE A 190 6.06 -3.30 -9.03
CA PHE A 190 7.24 -3.65 -8.24
C PHE A 190 8.17 -4.57 -9.03
N ILE A 191 9.45 -4.17 -9.10
CA ILE A 191 10.52 -4.87 -9.81
C ILE A 191 11.64 -5.17 -8.81
N ARG A 192 12.06 -6.43 -8.71
CA ARG A 192 13.19 -6.86 -7.89
C ARG A 192 14.22 -7.55 -8.76
N ASP A 193 15.45 -7.04 -8.75
CA ASP A 193 16.57 -7.60 -9.51
C ASP A 193 16.21 -7.86 -10.98
N GLY A 194 15.51 -6.88 -11.61
CA GLY A 194 15.06 -6.93 -12.99
C GLY A 194 13.78 -7.74 -13.24
N LYS A 195 13.25 -8.45 -12.24
CA LYS A 195 12.01 -9.23 -12.38
C LYS A 195 10.82 -8.49 -11.82
N ARG A 196 9.76 -8.31 -12.62
CA ARG A 196 8.50 -7.76 -12.15
C ARG A 196 7.75 -8.79 -11.31
N GLU A 197 7.46 -8.45 -10.04
CA GLU A 197 6.80 -9.33 -9.07
C GLU A 197 5.36 -8.89 -8.75
N LEU A 198 5.03 -7.61 -8.93
CA LEU A 198 3.69 -7.07 -8.70
C LEU A 198 3.32 -6.07 -9.78
N MET A 199 2.04 -6.07 -10.16
CA MET A 199 1.42 -5.02 -10.94
C MET A 199 -0.05 -4.91 -10.57
N THR A 200 -0.51 -3.74 -10.09
CA THR A 200 -1.91 -3.44 -9.82
C THR A 200 -2.47 -2.48 -10.85
N PRO A 201 -3.77 -2.56 -11.19
CA PRO A 201 -4.33 -1.79 -12.29
C PRO A 201 -4.53 -0.30 -11.97
N GLY A 202 -4.69 0.10 -10.70
CA GLY A 202 -5.00 1.49 -10.33
C GLY A 202 -6.42 1.95 -10.70
N ASP A 203 -7.37 1.01 -10.79
CA ASP A 203 -8.74 1.24 -11.24
C ASP A 203 -9.71 1.72 -10.13
N GLY A 204 -9.19 2.02 -8.94
CA GLY A 204 -9.95 2.43 -7.77
C GLY A 204 -10.68 1.28 -7.05
N LYS A 205 -10.59 0.06 -7.55
CA LYS A 205 -11.28 -1.10 -6.97
C LYS A 205 -10.35 -1.90 -6.07
N LEU A 206 -10.68 -1.95 -4.78
CA LEU A 206 -9.92 -2.76 -3.83
C LEU A 206 -9.88 -4.25 -4.22
N SER A 207 -10.95 -4.77 -4.85
CA SER A 207 -10.99 -6.14 -5.37
C SER A 207 -9.90 -6.40 -6.40
N SER A 208 -9.67 -5.48 -7.35
CA SER A 208 -8.63 -5.61 -8.36
C SER A 208 -7.22 -5.61 -7.74
N ALA A 209 -6.97 -4.72 -6.78
CA ALA A 209 -5.72 -4.69 -6.01
C ALA A 209 -5.54 -5.98 -5.21
N LEU A 210 -6.60 -6.50 -4.57
CA LEU A 210 -6.60 -7.76 -3.83
C LEU A 210 -6.20 -8.94 -4.73
N TYR A 211 -6.80 -9.03 -5.92
CA TYR A 211 -6.45 -10.07 -6.91
C TYR A 211 -4.98 -9.99 -7.34
N ALA A 212 -4.47 -8.80 -7.57
CA ALA A 212 -3.08 -8.60 -7.96
C ALA A 212 -2.10 -8.99 -6.83
N VAL A 213 -2.44 -8.67 -5.58
CA VAL A 213 -1.58 -8.88 -4.40
C VAL A 213 -1.63 -10.33 -3.92
N LEU A 214 -2.81 -10.93 -3.80
CA LEU A 214 -3.00 -12.27 -3.23
C LEU A 214 -2.95 -13.39 -4.29
N GLY A 215 -3.10 -13.04 -5.57
CA GLY A 215 -3.34 -14.01 -6.63
C GLY A 215 -4.79 -14.49 -6.68
N ARG A 216 -5.20 -15.03 -7.84
CA ARG A 216 -6.59 -15.43 -8.12
C ARG A 216 -7.16 -16.39 -7.08
N ASP A 217 -6.45 -17.48 -6.84
CA ASP A 217 -6.98 -18.60 -6.02
C ASP A 217 -7.25 -18.17 -4.57
N MET A 218 -6.36 -17.34 -4.02
CA MET A 218 -6.53 -16.83 -2.67
C MET A 218 -7.59 -15.73 -2.60
N ALA A 219 -7.63 -14.82 -3.58
CA ALA A 219 -8.58 -13.71 -3.61
C ALA A 219 -10.04 -14.18 -3.75
N LEU A 220 -10.30 -15.29 -4.47
CA LEU A 220 -11.62 -15.92 -4.55
C LEU A 220 -12.16 -16.39 -3.19
N GLY A 221 -11.27 -16.70 -2.25
CA GLY A 221 -11.63 -17.05 -0.88
C GLY A 221 -11.78 -15.84 0.05
N PHE A 222 -11.96 -14.62 -0.48
CA PHE A 222 -12.11 -13.40 0.30
C PHE A 222 -13.44 -12.69 -0.02
N PRO A 223 -14.55 -13.08 0.62
CA PRO A 223 -15.83 -12.38 0.49
C PRO A 223 -15.74 -10.92 0.96
N PRO A 224 -16.58 -10.04 0.35
CA PRO A 224 -16.64 -8.64 0.73
C PRO A 224 -17.26 -8.46 2.12
N VAL A 225 -16.75 -7.47 2.85
CA VAL A 225 -17.28 -7.04 4.16
C VAL A 225 -17.86 -5.65 4.05
N ARG A 226 -19.03 -5.47 4.66
CA ARG A 226 -19.63 -4.18 4.94
C ARG A 226 -20.17 -4.16 6.35
N GLY A 227 -19.68 -3.24 7.18
CA GLY A 227 -20.14 -2.98 8.53
C GLY A 227 -20.40 -1.50 8.69
N GLU A 228 -21.48 -1.14 9.34
CA GLU A 228 -21.85 0.24 9.65
C GLU A 228 -22.06 0.37 11.16
N GLY A 229 -21.44 1.36 11.77
CA GLY A 229 -21.64 1.80 13.14
C GLY A 229 -21.91 3.30 13.15
N GLU A 230 -22.20 3.87 14.32
CA GLU A 230 -22.58 5.27 14.48
C GLU A 230 -21.53 6.24 13.93
N ASP A 231 -20.22 5.95 14.18
CA ASP A 231 -19.10 6.79 13.77
C ASP A 231 -18.01 6.03 13.00
N VAL A 232 -18.29 4.80 12.59
CA VAL A 232 -17.36 3.95 11.86
C VAL A 232 -18.07 3.22 10.72
N THR A 233 -17.47 3.27 9.54
CA THR A 233 -17.85 2.42 8.41
C THR A 233 -16.69 1.47 8.12
N VAL A 234 -16.99 0.19 8.03
CA VAL A 234 -16.02 -0.88 7.73
C VAL A 234 -16.33 -1.47 6.38
N THR A 235 -15.37 -1.44 5.47
CA THR A 235 -15.47 -2.06 4.15
C THR A 235 -14.22 -2.87 3.84
N GLY A 236 -14.29 -3.78 2.90
CA GLY A 236 -13.14 -4.55 2.46
C GLY A 236 -13.44 -6.02 2.24
N PHE A 237 -12.51 -6.87 2.61
CA PHE A 237 -12.56 -8.31 2.34
C PHE A 237 -11.98 -9.09 3.51
N VAL A 238 -12.53 -10.29 3.79
CA VAL A 238 -12.01 -11.22 4.79
C VAL A 238 -11.89 -12.62 4.20
N SER A 239 -10.95 -13.42 4.71
CA SER A 239 -10.78 -14.79 4.23
C SER A 239 -11.93 -15.69 4.70
N LEU A 240 -12.37 -16.62 3.86
CA LEU A 240 -13.16 -17.75 4.31
C LEU A 240 -12.37 -18.57 5.36
N PRO A 241 -13.06 -19.30 6.28
CA PRO A 241 -12.39 -20.13 7.28
C PRO A 241 -11.37 -21.13 6.70
N ALA A 242 -11.64 -21.69 5.53
CA ALA A 242 -10.74 -22.59 4.81
C ALA A 242 -9.44 -21.89 4.33
N CYS A 243 -9.48 -20.58 4.12
CA CYS A 243 -8.36 -19.76 3.66
C CYS A 243 -7.52 -19.16 4.78
N CYS A 244 -7.82 -19.45 6.06
CA CYS A 244 -7.04 -19.02 7.22
C CYS A 244 -5.59 -19.56 7.15
N ARG A 245 -4.62 -18.77 7.63
CA ARG A 245 -3.17 -19.08 7.57
C ARG A 245 -2.55 -19.24 8.95
N GLY A 246 -1.34 -19.82 9.00
CA GLY A 246 -0.60 -20.02 10.25
C GLY A 246 0.00 -18.74 10.85
N SER A 247 -0.16 -17.59 10.21
CA SER A 247 0.34 -16.30 10.70
C SER A 247 -0.63 -15.17 10.41
N ARG A 248 -0.45 -14.04 11.10
CA ARG A 248 -1.24 -12.81 10.92
C ARG A 248 -0.72 -11.91 9.78
N THR A 249 0.16 -12.41 8.92
CA THR A 249 0.79 -11.62 7.84
C THR A 249 -0.22 -11.07 6.84
N TYR A 250 -1.36 -11.74 6.70
CA TYR A 250 -2.44 -11.37 5.79
C TYR A 250 -3.55 -10.53 6.47
N GLN A 251 -3.30 -9.99 7.67
CA GLN A 251 -4.21 -9.05 8.33
C GLN A 251 -3.78 -7.62 8.01
N HIS A 252 -4.51 -6.98 7.12
CA HIS A 252 -4.28 -5.60 6.69
C HIS A 252 -5.45 -4.74 7.15
N PHE A 253 -5.18 -3.80 8.05
CA PHE A 253 -6.15 -2.83 8.53
C PHE A 253 -5.71 -1.43 8.10
N PHE A 254 -6.67 -0.65 7.62
CA PHE A 254 -6.48 0.73 7.22
C PHE A 254 -7.51 1.61 7.93
N VAL A 255 -7.08 2.69 8.55
CA VAL A 255 -7.95 3.69 9.18
C VAL A 255 -7.75 5.00 8.44
N ASN A 256 -8.81 5.52 7.82
CA ASN A 256 -8.78 6.72 7.00
C ASN A 256 -7.63 6.69 5.96
N GLY A 257 -7.48 5.56 5.26
CA GLY A 257 -6.43 5.33 4.26
C GLY A 257 -5.04 4.98 4.82
N ARG A 258 -4.82 5.08 6.14
CA ARG A 258 -3.52 4.78 6.76
C ARG A 258 -3.43 3.33 7.22
N PRO A 259 -2.34 2.63 6.90
CA PRO A 259 -2.11 1.28 7.40
C PRO A 259 -1.84 1.30 8.91
N VAL A 260 -2.60 0.51 9.67
CA VAL A 260 -2.47 0.45 11.13
C VAL A 260 -2.26 -0.98 11.64
N LYS A 261 -1.62 -1.08 12.81
CA LYS A 261 -1.56 -2.29 13.63
C LYS A 261 -2.36 -2.01 14.90
N SER A 262 -3.50 -2.64 15.05
CA SER A 262 -4.36 -2.46 16.22
C SER A 262 -4.74 -3.81 16.82
N LYS A 263 -4.43 -3.99 18.11
CA LYS A 263 -4.82 -5.19 18.86
C LYS A 263 -6.35 -5.32 18.93
N LEU A 264 -7.04 -4.17 19.02
CA LEU A 264 -8.50 -4.12 19.03
C LEU A 264 -9.09 -4.69 17.73
N LEU A 265 -8.61 -4.22 16.58
CA LEU A 265 -9.10 -4.68 15.27
C LEU A 265 -8.77 -6.16 15.01
N MET A 266 -7.56 -6.60 15.41
CA MET A 266 -7.20 -8.03 15.35
C MET A 266 -8.12 -8.88 16.23
N ALA A 267 -8.41 -8.44 17.45
CA ALA A 267 -9.30 -9.15 18.37
C ALA A 267 -10.74 -9.22 17.84
N ALA A 268 -11.27 -8.12 17.28
CA ALA A 268 -12.60 -8.09 16.69
C ALA A 268 -12.71 -9.04 15.48
N LEU A 269 -11.72 -9.00 14.59
CA LEU A 269 -11.63 -9.93 13.46
C LEU A 269 -11.58 -11.39 13.94
N GLU A 270 -10.66 -11.74 14.82
CA GLU A 270 -10.44 -13.13 15.27
C GLU A 270 -11.62 -13.66 16.07
N ARG A 271 -12.34 -12.81 16.81
CA ARG A 271 -13.57 -13.16 17.53
C ARG A 271 -14.71 -13.56 16.58
N ALA A 272 -14.84 -12.89 15.43
CA ALA A 272 -15.85 -13.25 14.44
C ALA A 272 -15.65 -14.66 13.84
N TYR A 273 -14.42 -15.18 13.91
CA TYR A 273 -14.09 -16.54 13.46
C TYR A 273 -14.12 -17.58 14.58
N GLU A 274 -14.53 -17.22 15.81
CA GLU A 274 -14.61 -18.17 16.89
C GLU A 274 -15.52 -19.33 16.50
N ASN A 275 -15.05 -20.56 16.71
CA ASN A 275 -15.72 -21.81 16.31
C ASN A 275 -15.84 -22.08 14.79
N GLN A 276 -15.29 -21.24 13.92
CA GLN A 276 -15.33 -21.42 12.47
C GLN A 276 -13.97 -21.74 11.84
N LYS A 277 -12.87 -21.44 12.53
CA LYS A 277 -11.52 -21.67 12.05
C LYS A 277 -10.83 -22.82 12.75
N MET A 278 -9.85 -23.45 12.10
CA MET A 278 -8.99 -24.45 12.72
C MET A 278 -8.09 -23.80 13.80
N VAL A 279 -7.79 -24.55 14.84
CA VAL A 279 -6.88 -24.12 15.93
C VAL A 279 -5.51 -23.77 15.34
N GLY A 280 -4.91 -22.69 15.80
CA GLY A 280 -3.61 -22.21 15.33
C GLY A 280 -3.64 -21.52 13.95
N LYS A 281 -4.81 -21.32 13.34
CA LYS A 281 -4.96 -20.54 12.11
C LYS A 281 -5.54 -19.16 12.40
N PHE A 282 -5.13 -18.18 11.59
CA PHE A 282 -5.55 -16.78 11.66
C PHE A 282 -6.26 -16.38 10.38
N PRO A 283 -7.40 -15.65 10.47
CA PRO A 283 -8.07 -15.12 9.31
C PRO A 283 -7.20 -14.05 8.63
N GLY A 284 -7.24 -14.02 7.30
CA GLY A 284 -6.74 -12.91 6.51
C GLY A 284 -7.81 -11.83 6.36
N CYS A 285 -7.42 -10.58 6.21
CA CYS A 285 -8.33 -9.49 5.90
C CYS A 285 -7.62 -8.35 5.18
N VAL A 286 -8.41 -7.58 4.43
CA VAL A 286 -8.07 -6.25 3.95
C VAL A 286 -9.26 -5.36 4.31
N LEU A 287 -9.21 -4.72 5.46
CA LEU A 287 -10.30 -3.91 6.00
C LEU A 287 -9.94 -2.44 6.00
N GLN A 288 -10.81 -1.63 5.42
CA GLN A 288 -10.75 -0.18 5.40
C GLN A 288 -11.81 0.36 6.37
N LEU A 289 -11.37 1.10 7.36
CA LEU A 289 -12.22 1.76 8.34
C LEU A 289 -12.23 3.26 8.06
N GLN A 290 -13.41 3.80 7.83
CA GLN A 290 -13.63 5.24 7.83
C GLN A 290 -14.16 5.62 9.21
N VAL A 291 -13.41 6.44 9.92
CA VAL A 291 -13.71 6.90 11.28
C VAL A 291 -13.65 8.41 11.28
N LYS A 292 -14.58 9.08 11.98
CA LYS A 292 -14.52 10.54 12.13
C LYS A 292 -13.18 10.95 12.76
N ALA A 293 -12.54 11.98 12.22
CA ALA A 293 -11.21 12.41 12.67
C ALA A 293 -11.17 12.74 14.18
N SER A 294 -12.27 13.26 14.74
CA SER A 294 -12.42 13.54 16.16
C SER A 294 -12.48 12.29 17.05
N GLN A 295 -12.68 11.12 16.49
CA GLN A 295 -12.86 9.85 17.22
C GLN A 295 -11.62 8.94 17.18
N VAL A 296 -10.54 9.38 16.51
CA VAL A 296 -9.31 8.60 16.38
C VAL A 296 -8.08 9.48 16.58
N ASP A 297 -7.20 9.05 17.48
CA ASP A 297 -5.88 9.65 17.65
C ASP A 297 -4.86 8.78 16.88
N VAL A 298 -4.25 9.36 15.86
CA VAL A 298 -3.22 8.75 15.03
C VAL A 298 -1.79 9.10 15.44
N ASN A 299 -1.63 10.03 16.43
CA ASN A 299 -0.33 10.50 16.88
C ASN A 299 0.18 9.75 18.12
N VAL A 300 -0.08 8.45 18.19
CA VAL A 300 0.28 7.61 19.35
C VAL A 300 1.72 7.08 19.23
N HIS A 301 2.21 6.84 18.02
CA HIS A 301 3.53 6.26 17.77
C HIS A 301 4.28 7.06 16.68
N PRO A 302 5.62 7.25 16.78
CA PRO A 302 6.40 8.01 15.78
C PRO A 302 6.21 7.53 14.35
N ALA A 303 6.10 6.21 14.13
CA ALA A 303 5.84 5.61 12.82
C ALA A 303 4.35 5.62 12.42
N LYS A 304 3.45 6.18 13.27
CA LYS A 304 1.98 6.25 13.05
C LYS A 304 1.32 4.92 12.68
N THR A 305 1.90 3.81 13.11
CA THR A 305 1.36 2.47 12.86
C THR A 305 0.33 2.06 13.89
N GLU A 306 0.25 2.76 15.02
CA GLU A 306 -0.73 2.52 16.08
C GLU A 306 -1.72 3.69 16.15
N VAL A 307 -2.97 3.37 16.44
CA VAL A 307 -4.05 4.34 16.60
C VAL A 307 -4.81 4.03 17.89
N LYS A 308 -5.32 5.08 18.54
CA LYS A 308 -6.27 4.97 19.66
C LYS A 308 -7.63 5.46 19.21
N PHE A 309 -8.66 4.69 19.51
CA PHE A 309 -10.05 5.06 19.24
C PHE A 309 -10.69 5.61 20.52
N LEU A 310 -11.46 6.67 20.39
CA LEU A 310 -12.20 7.23 21.53
C LEU A 310 -13.30 6.26 21.99
N HIS A 311 -13.99 5.63 21.03
CA HIS A 311 -15.06 4.68 21.28
C HIS A 311 -14.67 3.28 20.78
N GLU A 312 -13.75 2.60 21.49
CA GLU A 312 -13.22 1.28 21.12
C GLU A 312 -14.30 0.23 20.89
N ARG A 313 -15.38 0.26 21.68
CA ARG A 313 -16.49 -0.70 21.57
C ARG A 313 -17.23 -0.56 20.23
N GLN A 314 -17.52 0.66 19.78
CA GLN A 314 -18.21 0.88 18.51
C GLN A 314 -17.36 0.39 17.32
N VAL A 315 -16.06 0.64 17.38
CA VAL A 315 -15.10 0.15 16.35
C VAL A 315 -14.99 -1.37 16.37
N PHE A 316 -14.92 -1.96 17.56
CA PHE A 316 -14.90 -3.42 17.72
C PHE A 316 -16.19 -4.05 17.14
N ASP A 317 -17.34 -3.54 17.55
CA ASP A 317 -18.65 -4.05 17.13
C ASP A 317 -18.83 -3.88 15.60
N GLY A 318 -18.44 -2.75 15.02
CA GLY A 318 -18.49 -2.52 13.58
C GLY A 318 -17.67 -3.54 12.77
N VAL A 319 -16.46 -3.86 13.22
CA VAL A 319 -15.63 -4.88 12.60
C VAL A 319 -16.21 -6.28 12.84
N TYR A 320 -16.55 -6.60 14.09
CA TYR A 320 -17.04 -7.93 14.47
C TYR A 320 -18.32 -8.31 13.70
N TYR A 321 -19.34 -7.46 13.73
CA TYR A 321 -20.62 -7.75 13.08
C TYR A 321 -20.52 -7.67 11.56
N GLY A 322 -19.71 -6.75 11.01
CA GLY A 322 -19.44 -6.68 9.58
C GLY A 322 -18.82 -7.96 9.04
N VAL A 323 -17.81 -8.48 9.74
CA VAL A 323 -17.13 -9.73 9.39
C VAL A 323 -18.05 -10.93 9.59
N LEU A 324 -18.77 -11.00 10.71
CA LEU A 324 -19.71 -12.09 10.99
C LEU A 324 -20.82 -12.18 9.92
N SER A 325 -21.36 -11.04 9.49
CA SER A 325 -22.36 -10.97 8.43
C SER A 325 -21.80 -11.48 7.09
N ALA A 326 -20.58 -11.11 6.74
CA ALA A 326 -19.91 -11.59 5.52
C ALA A 326 -19.73 -13.11 5.52
N LEU A 327 -19.31 -13.70 6.66
CA LEU A 327 -19.16 -15.13 6.82
C LEU A 327 -20.50 -15.89 6.75
N GLN A 328 -21.57 -15.33 7.29
CA GLN A 328 -22.90 -15.93 7.26
C GLN A 328 -23.57 -15.84 5.88
N GLY A 329 -23.29 -14.79 5.12
CA GLY A 329 -23.78 -14.63 3.74
C GLY A 329 -23.28 -15.72 2.80
N GLU A 330 -22.05 -16.15 2.98
CA GLU A 330 -21.42 -17.23 2.21
C GLU A 330 -21.89 -18.63 2.63
N THR A 331 -22.43 -18.80 3.84
CA THR A 331 -23.01 -20.07 4.31
C THR A 331 -24.41 -20.35 3.75
N ARG A 332 -25.04 -19.40 3.07
CA ARG A 332 -26.21 -19.71 2.25
C ARG A 332 -25.72 -20.49 1.03
N HIS A 333 -25.83 -21.83 1.11
CA HIS A 333 -25.64 -22.70 -0.04
C HIS A 333 -26.36 -22.12 -1.25
N PRO A 334 -25.76 -22.05 -2.44
CA PRO A 334 -26.50 -21.75 -3.64
C PRO A 334 -27.61 -22.80 -3.69
N THR A 335 -28.86 -22.36 -3.58
CA THR A 335 -30.03 -23.23 -3.83
C THR A 335 -29.93 -23.55 -5.32
N VAL A 336 -29.41 -24.74 -5.64
CA VAL A 336 -29.46 -25.26 -6.99
C VAL A 336 -30.92 -25.50 -7.26
N THR A 337 -31.57 -24.53 -7.88
CA THR A 337 -32.91 -24.68 -8.39
C THR A 337 -32.79 -25.60 -9.61
N PHE A 338 -33.00 -26.87 -9.40
CA PHE A 338 -33.21 -27.80 -10.52
C PHE A 338 -34.50 -27.32 -11.21
N ALA A 339 -34.35 -26.66 -12.34
CA ALA A 339 -35.48 -26.44 -13.22
C ALA A 339 -36.04 -27.83 -13.59
N PRO A 340 -37.37 -28.06 -13.42
CA PRO A 340 -37.91 -29.33 -13.85
C PRO A 340 -37.61 -29.54 -15.35
N PRO A 341 -37.31 -30.78 -15.77
CA PRO A 341 -36.99 -31.05 -17.15
C PRO A 341 -38.17 -30.53 -18.02
N GLN A 342 -37.85 -29.67 -18.98
CA GLN A 342 -38.84 -29.25 -19.97
C GLN A 342 -39.34 -30.50 -20.70
N PRO A 343 -40.66 -30.70 -20.85
CA PRO A 343 -41.17 -31.82 -21.61
C PRO A 343 -40.61 -31.73 -23.05
N SER A 344 -40.00 -32.80 -23.47
CA SER A 344 -39.50 -32.95 -24.85
C SER A 344 -40.61 -32.58 -25.82
N PRO A 345 -40.35 -31.84 -26.92
CA PRO A 345 -41.37 -31.57 -27.91
C PRO A 345 -41.85 -32.92 -28.46
N GLN A 346 -43.14 -33.18 -28.29
CA GLN A 346 -43.81 -34.34 -28.85
C GLN A 346 -43.58 -34.30 -30.36
N ALA A 347 -42.95 -35.36 -30.87
CA ALA A 347 -42.84 -35.61 -32.33
C ALA A 347 -44.24 -35.59 -32.92
N GLY A 348 -44.52 -34.54 -33.69
CA GLY A 348 -45.78 -34.43 -34.44
C GLY A 348 -45.90 -35.62 -35.38
N SER A 349 -46.99 -36.35 -35.23
CA SER A 349 -47.43 -37.40 -36.17
C SER A 349 -47.59 -36.78 -37.56
N GLY A 350 -46.58 -36.87 -38.40
CA GLY A 350 -46.62 -36.52 -39.79
C GLY A 350 -47.52 -37.54 -40.50
N GLY A 351 -48.76 -37.15 -40.77
CA GLY A 351 -49.60 -37.89 -41.68
C GLY A 351 -49.03 -37.79 -43.11
N GLU A 352 -48.56 -38.89 -43.62
CA GLU A 352 -48.25 -39.06 -45.06
C GLU A 352 -49.50 -38.88 -45.88
N GLN A 353 -49.69 -37.75 -46.56
CA GLN A 353 -50.64 -37.62 -47.68
C GLN A 353 -49.94 -38.13 -48.95
N ARG A 354 -50.39 -39.32 -49.43
CA ARG A 354 -50.09 -39.87 -50.78
C ARG A 354 -50.69 -38.93 -51.84
N PRO A 355 -49.95 -38.55 -52.88
CA PRO A 355 -50.53 -37.87 -54.04
C PRO A 355 -51.34 -38.83 -54.90
N PRO A 356 -52.41 -38.36 -55.58
CA PRO A 356 -53.26 -39.19 -56.41
C PRO A 356 -52.57 -39.56 -57.72
N LEU A 357 -52.76 -40.85 -58.13
CA LEU A 357 -52.30 -41.40 -59.39
C LEU A 357 -53.07 -40.76 -60.58
N GLN A 358 -52.39 -40.23 -61.56
CA GLN A 358 -52.98 -39.84 -62.84
C GLN A 358 -53.03 -41.09 -63.76
N PRO A 359 -54.19 -41.21 -64.52
CA PRO A 359 -54.33 -42.33 -65.44
C PRO A 359 -53.53 -42.16 -66.75
N ALA A 360 -53.04 -43.26 -67.26
CA ALA A 360 -52.28 -43.33 -68.53
C ALA A 360 -53.24 -43.06 -69.73
N GLN A 361 -52.72 -42.31 -70.69
CA GLN A 361 -52.88 -42.51 -72.10
C GLN A 361 -51.52 -42.51 -72.76
#